data_27e3d245fb76b4c9b5a342c0f0306e06
#
_entry.id   27e3d245fb76b4c9b5a342c0f0306e06
#
_cell.length_a   1.000
_cell.length_b   1.000
_cell.length_c   1.000
_cell.angle_alpha   90.00
_cell.angle_beta   90.00
_cell.angle_gamma   90.00
#
_symmetry.space_group_name_H-M   'P 1'
#
loop_
_entity.id
_entity.type
_entity.pdbx_description
1 polymer ?
#
loop_
_entity_poly.entity_id
_entity_poly.type
_entity_poly.pdbx_seq_one_letter_code
_entity_poly.pdbx_strand_id
1 'polypeptide(L)'
;MQNNEEFLHFKSFIQEFDWLPITEILGKTRFSSRGRKKDFNPVNLFRAFILKSYLLVDDNTILVKRLQENKSYLEFCGLGKVPSHDTLSKFERRFSHKFIDIFNFLDEILEKSGAFENDDMGFDGTDIPVPMKIKQSPHRYHFGAKSNKKKFHGFWLMILASVKQQIARRFLVGYAREGQINLAKELFNQSQIDESKNNLFIIMDGIFDFREMHEIIIFVQHKIPLIGYNKRGSGIEKRINLPLTDWHFKLNPVYKNNEFVLEEFKKRTSIERVNSHSKIYTQICLIQNKVKKSHTIKKTTVENIIVFSFILEQLKLLSKMKRIQVQKSLLLYKN
;
A
#
# COMPACT_ATOMS: atom_id res chain seq x y z
N MET A 1 -0.12 -8.16 -23.46
CA MET A 1 -1.42 -8.83 -23.31
C MET A 1 -1.42 -9.46 -21.92
N GLN A 2 -2.22 -8.94 -20.97
CA GLN A 2 -2.41 -9.61 -19.69
C GLN A 2 -3.05 -10.97 -19.95
N ASN A 3 -2.57 -11.99 -19.22
CA ASN A 3 -3.00 -13.37 -19.41
C ASN A 3 -4.52 -13.46 -19.19
N ASN A 4 -5.30 -13.80 -20.21
CA ASN A 4 -6.76 -13.79 -20.17
C ASN A 4 -7.30 -14.73 -19.07
N GLU A 5 -6.55 -15.80 -18.76
CA GLU A 5 -6.86 -16.75 -17.69
C GLU A 5 -6.74 -16.13 -16.30
N GLU A 6 -5.68 -15.33 -16.04
CA GLU A 6 -5.50 -14.66 -14.74
C GLU A 6 -6.64 -13.69 -14.46
N PHE A 7 -7.06 -12.93 -15.47
CA PHE A 7 -8.21 -12.03 -15.32
C PHE A 7 -9.50 -12.80 -15.06
N LEU A 8 -9.77 -13.88 -15.78
CA LEU A 8 -10.98 -14.68 -15.59
C LEU A 8 -11.03 -15.31 -14.20
N HIS A 9 -9.91 -15.82 -13.72
CA HIS A 9 -9.81 -16.36 -12.37
C HIS A 9 -10.05 -15.27 -11.30
N PHE A 10 -9.42 -14.12 -11.45
CA PHE A 10 -9.61 -13.01 -10.53
C PHE A 10 -11.05 -12.46 -10.59
N LYS A 11 -11.65 -12.42 -11.78
CA LYS A 11 -13.08 -12.06 -11.96
C LYS A 11 -13.99 -13.00 -11.19
N SER A 12 -13.79 -14.32 -11.30
CA SER A 12 -14.57 -15.32 -10.56
C SER A 12 -14.44 -15.08 -9.05
N PHE A 13 -13.23 -14.90 -8.55
CA PHE A 13 -13.00 -14.59 -7.13
C PHE A 13 -13.76 -13.33 -6.70
N ILE A 14 -13.69 -12.23 -7.46
CA ILE A 14 -14.39 -10.97 -7.16
C ILE A 14 -15.91 -11.15 -7.16
N GLN A 15 -16.46 -12.04 -7.99
CA GLN A 15 -17.90 -12.33 -8.03
C GLN A 15 -18.36 -13.14 -6.80
N GLU A 16 -17.51 -14.02 -6.29
CA GLU A 16 -17.78 -14.89 -5.14
C GLU A 16 -17.39 -14.27 -3.79
N PHE A 17 -16.61 -13.18 -3.81
CA PHE A 17 -16.16 -12.53 -2.58
C PHE A 17 -17.34 -11.96 -1.80
N ASP A 18 -17.33 -12.15 -0.47
CA ASP A 18 -18.34 -11.55 0.41
C ASP A 18 -18.12 -10.04 0.54
N TRP A 19 -18.97 -9.27 -0.12
CA TRP A 19 -18.93 -7.81 -0.12
C TRP A 19 -19.73 -7.17 1.02
N LEU A 20 -20.41 -7.96 1.86
CA LEU A 20 -21.26 -7.43 2.94
C LEU A 20 -20.47 -6.54 3.92
N PRO A 21 -19.30 -6.94 4.43
CA PRO A 21 -18.52 -6.09 5.34
C PRO A 21 -18.06 -4.77 4.67
N ILE A 22 -17.66 -4.82 3.41
CA ILE A 22 -17.29 -3.60 2.66
C ILE A 22 -18.50 -2.70 2.43
N THR A 23 -19.68 -3.28 2.25
CA THR A 23 -20.94 -2.52 2.18
C THR A 23 -21.21 -1.78 3.49
N GLU A 24 -20.92 -2.40 4.61
CA GLU A 24 -21.07 -1.80 5.94
C GLU A 24 -20.08 -0.66 6.16
N ILE A 25 -18.80 -0.86 5.79
CA ILE A 25 -17.76 0.19 5.86
C ILE A 25 -18.15 1.39 5.00
N LEU A 26 -18.58 1.17 3.75
CA LEU A 26 -19.06 2.26 2.87
C LEU A 26 -20.31 2.94 3.45
N GLY A 27 -21.03 2.22 4.34
CA GLY A 27 -22.24 2.68 4.97
C GLY A 27 -23.46 2.54 4.07
N LYS A 28 -24.57 2.13 4.69
CA LYS A 28 -25.89 2.14 4.04
C LYS A 28 -26.11 3.56 3.53
N THR A 29 -26.16 3.72 2.23
CA THR A 29 -26.62 4.98 1.68
C THR A 29 -28.04 5.15 2.24
N ARG A 30 -28.20 6.09 3.21
CA ARG A 30 -29.53 6.47 3.65
C ARG A 30 -30.30 6.87 2.38
N PHE A 31 -31.17 5.98 1.94
CA PHE A 31 -32.18 6.36 0.95
C PHE A 31 -33.04 7.37 1.68
N SER A 32 -32.76 8.65 1.48
CA SER A 32 -33.74 9.64 1.93
C SER A 32 -35.03 9.28 1.18
N SER A 33 -36.11 9.14 1.89
CA SER A 33 -37.45 8.95 1.30
C SER A 33 -37.79 10.09 0.34
N ARG A 34 -37.05 11.19 0.39
CA ARG A 34 -37.10 12.36 -0.49
C ARG A 34 -35.87 12.39 -1.38
N GLY A 35 -36.01 12.05 -2.66
CA GLY A 35 -34.93 12.16 -3.64
C GLY A 35 -34.95 11.04 -4.70
N ARG A 36 -34.25 11.28 -5.81
CA ARG A 36 -34.09 10.32 -6.90
C ARG A 36 -33.38 9.07 -6.39
N LYS A 37 -33.94 7.88 -6.67
CA LYS A 37 -33.27 6.58 -6.39
C LYS A 37 -31.87 6.59 -6.96
N LYS A 38 -30.89 6.14 -6.18
CA LYS A 38 -29.52 5.98 -6.65
C LYS A 38 -29.47 4.81 -7.63
N ASP A 39 -28.97 5.09 -8.81
CA ASP A 39 -28.91 4.10 -9.91
C ASP A 39 -27.86 3.01 -9.70
N PHE A 40 -26.90 3.20 -8.76
CA PHE A 40 -25.77 2.31 -8.58
C PHE A 40 -25.51 1.98 -7.11
N ASN A 41 -25.23 0.70 -6.85
CA ASN A 41 -24.76 0.23 -5.55
C ASN A 41 -23.32 0.75 -5.33
N PRO A 42 -23.00 1.34 -4.15
CA PRO A 42 -21.67 1.79 -3.84
C PRO A 42 -20.56 0.73 -3.98
N VAL A 43 -20.85 -0.52 -3.63
CA VAL A 43 -19.89 -1.64 -3.79
C VAL A 43 -19.57 -1.89 -5.25
N ASN A 44 -20.56 -1.82 -6.15
CA ASN A 44 -20.33 -2.01 -7.57
C ASN A 44 -19.46 -0.89 -8.16
N LEU A 45 -19.63 0.35 -7.68
CA LEU A 45 -18.76 1.46 -8.05
C LEU A 45 -17.35 1.27 -7.44
N PHE A 46 -17.24 0.77 -6.22
CA PHE A 46 -15.96 0.42 -5.61
C PHE A 46 -15.21 -0.65 -6.43
N ARG A 47 -15.91 -1.71 -6.87
CA ARG A 47 -15.35 -2.73 -7.77
C ARG A 47 -14.89 -2.14 -9.10
N ALA A 48 -15.57 -1.10 -9.62
CA ALA A 48 -15.10 -0.38 -10.80
C ALA A 48 -13.77 0.35 -10.56
N PHE A 49 -13.49 0.85 -9.35
CA PHE A 49 -12.18 1.41 -9.01
C PHE A 49 -11.10 0.33 -8.82
N ILE A 50 -11.45 -0.86 -8.33
CA ILE A 50 -10.53 -2.01 -8.34
C ILE A 50 -10.17 -2.37 -9.78
N LEU A 51 -11.16 -2.44 -10.68
CA LEU A 51 -10.92 -2.68 -12.11
C LEU A 51 -10.07 -1.58 -12.73
N LYS A 52 -10.30 -0.32 -12.36
CA LYS A 52 -9.50 0.83 -12.81
C LYS A 52 -8.01 0.63 -12.47
N SER A 53 -7.71 0.23 -11.24
CA SER A 53 -6.34 -0.10 -10.81
C SER A 53 -5.78 -1.33 -11.52
N TYR A 54 -6.60 -2.36 -11.75
CA TYR A 54 -6.23 -3.56 -12.49
C TYR A 54 -5.83 -3.24 -13.94
N LEU A 55 -6.60 -2.38 -14.61
CA LEU A 55 -6.37 -1.95 -16.01
C LEU A 55 -5.33 -0.82 -16.13
N LEU A 56 -4.78 -0.33 -15.01
CA LEU A 56 -3.83 0.78 -14.97
C LEU A 56 -4.36 2.05 -15.67
N VAL A 57 -5.62 2.36 -15.47
CA VAL A 57 -6.29 3.52 -16.05
C VAL A 57 -6.23 4.70 -15.10
N ASP A 58 -5.77 5.85 -15.59
CA ASP A 58 -5.58 7.08 -14.80
C ASP A 58 -6.83 7.96 -14.69
N ASP A 59 -7.78 7.81 -15.61
CA ASP A 59 -8.94 8.69 -15.75
C ASP A 59 -10.26 7.94 -15.71
N ASN A 60 -11.28 8.53 -15.09
CA ASN A 60 -12.63 7.97 -15.04
C ASN A 60 -13.30 7.95 -16.40
N THR A 61 -12.96 8.88 -17.30
CA THR A 61 -13.47 8.90 -18.69
C THR A 61 -12.98 7.67 -19.46
N ILE A 62 -11.70 7.33 -19.31
CA ILE A 62 -11.13 6.13 -19.94
C ILE A 62 -11.76 4.86 -19.33
N LEU A 63 -11.98 4.83 -18.01
CA LEU A 63 -12.67 3.70 -17.38
C LEU A 63 -14.07 3.52 -17.93
N VAL A 64 -14.86 4.60 -18.07
CA VAL A 64 -16.21 4.57 -18.68
C VAL A 64 -16.14 3.96 -20.08
N LYS A 65 -15.20 4.41 -20.91
CA LYS A 65 -15.00 3.87 -22.27
C LYS A 65 -14.69 2.37 -22.24
N ARG A 66 -13.78 1.91 -21.35
CA ARG A 66 -13.47 0.48 -21.17
C ARG A 66 -14.67 -0.35 -20.74
N LEU A 67 -15.50 0.19 -19.84
CA LEU A 67 -16.75 -0.46 -19.41
C LEU A 67 -17.79 -0.54 -20.55
N GLN A 68 -17.82 0.44 -21.46
CA GLN A 68 -18.69 0.40 -22.66
C GLN A 68 -18.24 -0.64 -23.68
N GLU A 69 -16.93 -0.76 -23.86
CA GLU A 69 -16.31 -1.64 -24.86
C GLU A 69 -16.31 -3.12 -24.44
N ASN A 70 -16.41 -3.43 -23.14
CA ASN A 70 -16.22 -4.80 -22.64
C ASN A 70 -17.25 -5.20 -21.59
N LYS A 71 -18.19 -6.05 -21.99
CA LYS A 71 -19.24 -6.60 -21.11
C LYS A 71 -18.65 -7.36 -19.90
N SER A 72 -17.51 -8.06 -20.06
CA SER A 72 -16.85 -8.79 -18.97
C SER A 72 -16.41 -7.85 -17.84
N TYR A 73 -16.08 -6.59 -18.14
CA TYR A 73 -15.73 -5.59 -17.14
C TYR A 73 -16.96 -5.09 -16.37
N LEU A 74 -18.11 -4.95 -17.03
CA LEU A 74 -19.36 -4.65 -16.34
C LEU A 74 -19.77 -5.78 -15.39
N GLU A 75 -19.63 -7.02 -15.82
CA GLU A 75 -19.89 -8.22 -15.00
C GLU A 75 -18.91 -8.30 -13.80
N PHE A 76 -17.61 -8.02 -14.03
CA PHE A 76 -16.63 -7.92 -12.94
C PHE A 76 -17.09 -6.92 -11.86
N CYS A 77 -17.60 -5.77 -12.26
CA CYS A 77 -18.08 -4.74 -11.35
C CYS A 77 -19.48 -5.06 -10.75
N GLY A 78 -20.24 -6.01 -11.32
CA GLY A 78 -21.64 -6.25 -10.96
C GLY A 78 -22.56 -5.11 -11.39
N LEU A 79 -22.21 -4.42 -12.48
CA LEU A 79 -22.94 -3.27 -13.02
C LEU A 79 -23.90 -3.71 -14.13
N GLY A 80 -25.18 -3.38 -14.01
CA GLY A 80 -26.17 -3.61 -15.07
C GLY A 80 -26.12 -2.58 -16.20
N LYS A 81 -25.52 -1.41 -15.95
CA LYS A 81 -25.32 -0.33 -16.93
C LYS A 81 -24.01 0.43 -16.63
N VAL A 82 -23.48 1.10 -17.64
CA VAL A 82 -22.26 1.89 -17.51
C VAL A 82 -22.53 3.16 -16.69
N PRO A 83 -21.77 3.43 -15.60
CA PRO A 83 -21.88 4.68 -14.86
C PRO A 83 -21.29 5.84 -15.69
N SER A 84 -21.81 7.05 -15.49
CA SER A 84 -21.18 8.24 -16.06
C SER A 84 -19.89 8.58 -15.32
N HIS A 85 -19.00 9.34 -15.98
CA HIS A 85 -17.81 9.93 -15.36
C HIS A 85 -18.12 10.69 -14.05
N ASP A 86 -19.20 11.47 -14.05
CA ASP A 86 -19.65 12.22 -12.88
C ASP A 86 -20.07 11.32 -11.72
N THR A 87 -20.72 10.19 -12.02
CA THR A 87 -21.12 9.20 -11.01
C THR A 87 -19.88 8.63 -10.30
N LEU A 88 -18.87 8.25 -11.08
CA LEU A 88 -17.60 7.75 -10.53
C LEU A 88 -16.86 8.83 -9.71
N SER A 89 -16.77 10.05 -10.22
CA SER A 89 -16.11 11.15 -9.53
C SER A 89 -16.83 11.58 -8.25
N LYS A 90 -18.17 11.54 -8.23
CA LYS A 90 -18.97 11.79 -7.03
C LYS A 90 -18.78 10.68 -5.99
N PHE A 91 -18.72 9.42 -6.44
CA PHE A 91 -18.44 8.29 -5.57
C PHE A 91 -17.06 8.43 -4.91
N GLU A 92 -16.00 8.63 -5.70
CA GLU A 92 -14.63 8.80 -5.20
C GLU A 92 -14.57 9.92 -4.14
N ARG A 93 -15.09 11.10 -4.45
CA ARG A 93 -15.10 12.25 -3.52
C ARG A 93 -15.88 11.97 -2.23
N ARG A 94 -16.98 11.22 -2.32
CA ARG A 94 -17.84 10.93 -1.17
C ARG A 94 -17.23 9.90 -0.23
N PHE A 95 -16.54 8.89 -0.78
CA PHE A 95 -16.11 7.72 -0.03
C PHE A 95 -14.60 7.63 0.17
N SER A 96 -13.82 8.61 -0.31
CA SER A 96 -12.34 8.60 -0.19
C SER A 96 -11.84 8.34 1.24
N HIS A 97 -12.50 8.88 2.24
CA HIS A 97 -12.16 8.69 3.65
C HIS A 97 -12.41 7.26 4.16
N LYS A 98 -13.15 6.43 3.41
CA LYS A 98 -13.44 5.04 3.74
C LYS A 98 -12.50 4.02 3.09
N PHE A 99 -11.71 4.45 2.13
CA PHE A 99 -10.86 3.50 1.38
C PHE A 99 -9.73 2.94 2.23
N ILE A 100 -9.21 3.73 3.17
CA ILE A 100 -8.21 3.25 4.13
C ILE A 100 -8.82 2.25 5.12
N ASP A 101 -10.07 2.44 5.53
CA ASP A 101 -10.77 1.50 6.42
C ASP A 101 -10.94 0.14 5.70
N ILE A 102 -11.25 0.16 4.39
CA ILE A 102 -11.37 -1.06 3.58
C ILE A 102 -10.00 -1.74 3.41
N PHE A 103 -8.95 -0.97 3.16
CA PHE A 103 -7.59 -1.49 3.08
C PHE A 103 -7.18 -2.21 4.39
N ASN A 104 -7.42 -1.58 5.53
CA ASN A 104 -7.13 -2.16 6.84
C ASN A 104 -7.96 -3.41 7.12
N PHE A 105 -9.25 -3.42 6.78
CA PHE A 105 -10.12 -4.58 6.89
C PHE A 105 -9.61 -5.78 6.07
N LEU A 106 -9.15 -5.55 4.83
CA LEU A 106 -8.59 -6.62 4.01
C LEU A 106 -7.25 -7.14 4.56
N ASP A 107 -6.43 -6.26 5.16
CA ASP A 107 -5.20 -6.66 5.87
C ASP A 107 -5.52 -7.57 7.05
N GLU A 108 -6.56 -7.25 7.84
CA GLU A 108 -7.03 -8.12 8.94
C GLU A 108 -7.52 -9.49 8.44
N ILE A 109 -8.23 -9.55 7.32
CA ILE A 109 -8.64 -10.84 6.72
C ILE A 109 -7.41 -11.66 6.36
N LEU A 110 -6.42 -11.06 5.72
CA LEU A 110 -5.17 -11.72 5.35
C LEU A 110 -4.41 -12.21 6.59
N GLU A 111 -4.32 -11.40 7.64
CA GLU A 111 -3.73 -11.78 8.91
C GLU A 111 -4.42 -13.02 9.51
N LYS A 112 -5.75 -12.95 9.66
CA LYS A 112 -6.57 -14.06 10.19
C LYS A 112 -6.51 -15.33 9.33
N SER A 113 -6.22 -15.19 8.04
CA SER A 113 -6.03 -16.33 7.13
C SER A 113 -4.64 -16.96 7.18
N GLY A 114 -3.73 -16.45 8.03
CA GLY A 114 -2.36 -16.93 8.16
C GLY A 114 -1.43 -16.47 7.01
N ALA A 115 -1.82 -15.48 6.21
CA ALA A 115 -1.00 -14.99 5.10
C ALA A 115 0.38 -14.50 5.54
N PHE A 116 0.48 -14.01 6.77
CA PHE A 116 1.67 -13.37 7.33
C PHE A 116 2.34 -14.19 8.44
N GLU A 117 2.01 -15.48 8.57
CA GLU A 117 2.65 -16.35 9.55
C GLU A 117 4.17 -16.46 9.30
N ASN A 118 4.96 -16.26 10.36
CA ASN A 118 6.42 -16.29 10.33
C ASN A 118 7.01 -15.38 9.23
N ASP A 119 6.44 -14.19 9.09
CA ASP A 119 6.88 -13.19 8.12
C ASP A 119 7.47 -11.98 8.84
N ASP A 120 8.53 -11.41 8.30
CA ASP A 120 9.10 -10.16 8.74
C ASP A 120 8.47 -8.98 8.01
N MET A 121 8.60 -7.81 8.60
CA MET A 121 8.17 -6.59 7.96
C MET A 121 9.33 -5.77 7.49
N GLY A 122 9.18 -5.17 6.34
CA GLY A 122 10.11 -4.22 5.82
C GLY A 122 9.50 -2.85 5.69
N PHE A 123 10.29 -1.83 5.99
CA PHE A 123 9.87 -0.45 5.92
C PHE A 123 10.79 0.35 5.01
N ASP A 124 10.20 1.11 4.09
CA ASP A 124 10.94 2.01 3.21
C ASP A 124 10.07 3.19 2.77
N GLY A 125 10.74 4.24 2.29
CA GLY A 125 10.11 5.43 1.75
C GLY A 125 10.47 5.65 0.29
N THR A 126 9.46 5.85 -0.56
CA THR A 126 9.67 6.22 -1.96
C THR A 126 9.13 7.61 -2.28
N ASP A 127 9.81 8.33 -3.16
CA ASP A 127 9.35 9.63 -3.61
C ASP A 127 8.34 9.50 -4.75
N ILE A 128 7.33 10.36 -4.71
CA ILE A 128 6.36 10.55 -5.78
C ILE A 128 6.58 11.95 -6.35
N PRO A 129 7.48 12.11 -7.34
CA PRO A 129 7.75 13.41 -7.93
C PRO A 129 6.57 13.88 -8.77
N VAL A 130 6.18 15.12 -8.54
CA VAL A 130 5.12 15.80 -9.28
C VAL A 130 5.73 16.87 -10.16
N PRO A 131 5.51 16.88 -11.49
CA PRO A 131 6.02 17.92 -12.36
C PRO A 131 5.52 19.30 -11.94
N MET A 132 6.43 20.24 -11.76
CA MET A 132 6.11 21.61 -11.38
C MET A 132 6.08 22.52 -12.61
N LYS A 133 4.97 23.21 -12.83
CA LYS A 133 4.99 24.43 -13.63
C LYS A 133 5.44 25.57 -12.73
N ILE A 134 6.66 26.07 -12.98
CA ILE A 134 7.41 27.03 -12.16
C ILE A 134 6.63 28.31 -11.79
N LYS A 135 5.54 28.62 -12.50
CA LYS A 135 4.77 29.86 -12.31
C LYS A 135 3.50 29.75 -11.47
N GLN A 136 3.10 28.57 -11.02
CA GLN A 136 1.82 28.38 -10.32
C GLN A 136 2.00 27.88 -8.90
N SER A 137 2.06 28.82 -7.98
CA SER A 137 1.91 28.69 -6.54
C SER A 137 2.93 27.82 -5.80
N PRO A 138 3.95 28.43 -5.18
CA PRO A 138 4.96 27.73 -4.38
C PRO A 138 4.43 27.13 -3.08
N HIS A 139 3.15 27.35 -2.73
CA HIS A 139 2.62 26.99 -1.42
C HIS A 139 1.93 25.63 -1.33
N ARG A 140 1.61 24.97 -2.45
CA ARG A 140 0.82 23.70 -2.42
C ARG A 140 1.67 22.44 -2.40
N TYR A 141 2.90 22.48 -2.89
CA TYR A 141 3.79 21.35 -2.95
C TYR A 141 5.16 21.79 -2.45
N HIS A 142 5.67 21.05 -1.48
CA HIS A 142 6.91 21.43 -0.84
C HIS A 142 8.06 20.60 -1.40
N PHE A 143 9.23 21.23 -1.44
CA PHE A 143 10.44 20.56 -1.82
C PHE A 143 10.90 19.59 -0.75
N GLY A 144 11.14 18.33 -1.12
CA GLY A 144 11.85 17.35 -0.34
C GLY A 144 13.27 17.17 -0.85
N ALA A 145 14.15 16.66 -0.01
CA ALA A 145 15.51 16.34 -0.38
C ALA A 145 15.70 14.81 -0.38
N LYS A 146 16.08 14.26 -1.55
CA LYS A 146 16.55 12.87 -1.65
C LYS A 146 17.98 12.72 -1.11
N SER A 147 18.78 13.76 -1.29
CA SER A 147 20.13 13.88 -0.79
C SER A 147 20.48 15.38 -0.75
N ASN A 148 21.64 15.74 -0.19
CA ASN A 148 22.13 17.12 -0.17
C ASN A 148 22.19 17.78 -1.57
N LYS A 149 22.14 16.99 -2.65
CA LYS A 149 22.25 17.45 -4.04
C LYS A 149 20.97 17.32 -4.86
N LYS A 150 19.98 16.50 -4.44
CA LYS A 150 18.79 16.24 -5.24
C LYS A 150 17.54 16.61 -4.46
N LYS A 151 16.94 17.72 -4.86
CA LYS A 151 15.61 18.13 -4.37
C LYS A 151 14.54 17.61 -5.33
N PHE A 152 13.38 17.24 -4.79
CA PHE A 152 12.20 16.92 -5.59
C PHE A 152 10.98 17.65 -5.06
N HIS A 153 10.00 17.79 -5.90
CA HIS A 153 8.71 18.39 -5.57
C HIS A 153 7.62 17.33 -5.68
N GLY A 154 6.83 17.14 -4.63
CA GLY A 154 5.80 16.08 -4.64
C GLY A 154 5.45 15.55 -3.26
N PHE A 155 5.39 14.23 -3.17
CA PHE A 155 4.98 13.51 -1.98
C PHE A 155 6.00 12.42 -1.64
N TRP A 156 6.05 12.05 -0.36
CA TRP A 156 6.63 10.80 0.11
C TRP A 156 5.53 9.75 0.27
N LEU A 157 5.81 8.54 -0.12
CA LEU A 157 5.04 7.36 0.22
C LEU A 157 5.88 6.50 1.14
N MET A 158 5.46 6.37 2.39
CA MET A 158 6.06 5.48 3.38
C MET A 158 5.28 4.18 3.38
N ILE A 159 5.97 3.05 3.33
CA ILE A 159 5.35 1.72 3.22
C ILE A 159 5.96 0.80 4.26
N LEU A 160 5.09 0.15 5.04
CA LEU A 160 5.40 -1.03 5.81
C LEU A 160 4.81 -2.23 5.09
N ALA A 161 5.64 -3.18 4.70
CA ALA A 161 5.24 -4.30 3.86
C ALA A 161 5.67 -5.64 4.45
N SER A 162 4.92 -6.69 4.15
CA SER A 162 5.32 -8.08 4.33
C SER A 162 6.53 -8.39 3.44
N VAL A 163 7.58 -8.97 4.03
CA VAL A 163 8.79 -9.35 3.31
C VAL A 163 8.51 -10.55 2.40
N LYS A 164 7.77 -11.54 2.91
CA LYS A 164 7.46 -12.79 2.22
C LYS A 164 6.40 -12.61 1.12
N GLN A 165 5.30 -11.93 1.45
CA GLN A 165 4.20 -11.72 0.50
C GLN A 165 4.42 -10.53 -0.43
N GLN A 166 5.35 -9.63 -0.09
CA GLN A 166 5.69 -8.43 -0.86
C GLN A 166 4.46 -7.54 -1.11
N ILE A 167 3.59 -7.38 -0.13
CA ILE A 167 2.43 -6.47 -0.16
C ILE A 167 2.48 -5.47 0.98
N ALA A 168 1.92 -4.29 0.74
CA ALA A 168 1.81 -3.26 1.77
C ALA A 168 0.80 -3.68 2.84
N ARG A 169 1.19 -3.52 4.11
CA ARG A 169 0.35 -3.73 5.29
C ARG A 169 -0.08 -2.41 5.93
N ARG A 170 0.79 -1.41 5.85
CA ARG A 170 0.51 -0.03 6.27
C ARG A 170 1.19 0.92 5.30
N PHE A 171 0.63 2.08 5.13
CA PHE A 171 1.27 3.14 4.34
C PHE A 171 0.83 4.53 4.79
N LEU A 172 1.64 5.51 4.47
CA LEU A 172 1.35 6.92 4.69
C LEU A 172 1.84 7.73 3.50
N VAL A 173 1.00 8.63 3.00
CA VAL A 173 1.39 9.63 1.99
C VAL A 173 1.55 10.97 2.69
N GLY A 174 2.73 11.55 2.61
CA GLY A 174 3.05 12.86 3.16
C GLY A 174 3.55 13.83 2.10
N TYR A 175 3.55 15.13 2.39
CA TYR A 175 4.18 16.11 1.51
C TYR A 175 5.71 15.97 1.57
N ALA A 176 6.38 16.25 0.45
CA ALA A 176 7.85 16.14 0.37
C ALA A 176 8.59 16.93 1.47
N ARG A 177 8.04 18.07 1.92
CA ARG A 177 8.61 18.90 3.00
C ARG A 177 8.63 18.26 4.37
N GLU A 178 7.68 17.33 4.64
CA GLU A 178 7.53 16.71 5.96
C GLU A 178 8.72 15.80 6.29
N GLY A 179 9.41 15.32 5.24
CA GLY A 179 10.60 14.48 5.38
C GLY A 179 10.27 13.04 5.77
N GLN A 180 11.09 12.10 5.30
CA GLN A 180 10.88 10.66 5.53
C GLN A 180 10.87 10.29 7.03
N ILE A 181 11.74 10.91 7.82
CA ILE A 181 11.90 10.58 9.24
C ILE A 181 10.62 10.91 10.02
N ASN A 182 10.04 12.10 9.80
CA ASN A 182 8.82 12.50 10.50
C ASN A 182 7.62 11.65 10.08
N LEU A 183 7.50 11.36 8.78
CA LEU A 183 6.44 10.50 8.26
C LEU A 183 6.58 9.06 8.74
N ALA A 184 7.82 8.55 8.89
CA ALA A 184 8.05 7.24 9.49
C ALA A 184 7.57 7.18 10.94
N LYS A 185 7.94 8.18 11.76
CA LYS A 185 7.45 8.30 13.14
C LYS A 185 5.92 8.38 13.20
N GLU A 186 5.32 9.17 12.33
CA GLU A 186 3.86 9.31 12.23
C GLU A 186 3.21 7.95 11.93
N LEU A 187 3.70 7.22 10.91
CA LEU A 187 3.16 5.91 10.55
C LEU A 187 3.24 4.91 11.71
N PHE A 188 4.38 4.82 12.38
CA PHE A 188 4.56 3.88 13.49
C PHE A 188 3.81 4.28 14.78
N ASN A 189 3.51 5.56 14.99
CA ASN A 189 2.72 6.01 16.13
C ASN A 189 1.21 5.89 15.90
N GLN A 190 0.73 5.96 14.67
CA GLN A 190 -0.70 5.87 14.34
C GLN A 190 -1.23 4.45 14.25
N SER A 191 -0.38 3.48 13.93
CA SER A 191 -0.78 2.09 13.71
C SER A 191 -0.05 1.18 14.66
N GLN A 192 -0.75 0.63 15.67
CA GLN A 192 -0.26 -0.58 16.30
C GLN A 192 -0.25 -1.68 15.23
N ILE A 193 0.94 -2.15 14.92
CA ILE A 193 1.11 -3.36 14.14
C ILE A 193 0.69 -4.48 15.08
N ASP A 194 -0.29 -5.27 14.65
CA ASP A 194 -0.93 -6.29 15.46
C ASP A 194 0.10 -7.03 16.35
N GLU A 195 -0.29 -7.26 17.61
CA GLU A 195 0.51 -8.00 18.61
C GLU A 195 0.71 -9.47 18.24
N SER A 196 0.27 -9.88 17.03
CA SER A 196 0.46 -11.26 16.58
C SER A 196 1.94 -11.61 16.72
N LYS A 197 2.21 -12.65 17.49
CA LYS A 197 3.55 -13.12 17.90
C LYS A 197 4.44 -13.53 16.71
N ASN A 198 3.94 -13.39 15.49
CA ASN A 198 4.49 -14.03 14.30
C ASN A 198 5.47 -13.13 13.50
N ASN A 199 5.39 -11.81 13.67
CA ASN A 199 6.27 -10.86 12.98
C ASN A 199 7.30 -10.32 13.96
N LEU A 200 8.51 -10.82 13.90
CA LEU A 200 9.52 -10.48 14.90
C LEU A 200 10.30 -9.21 14.53
N PHE A 201 10.67 -9.07 13.27
CA PHE A 201 11.59 -8.01 12.83
C PHE A 201 10.92 -6.95 11.99
N ILE A 202 11.40 -5.69 12.15
CA ILE A 202 11.14 -4.58 11.22
C ILE A 202 12.48 -4.16 10.62
N ILE A 203 12.63 -4.39 9.32
CA ILE A 203 13.87 -4.17 8.58
C ILE A 203 13.78 -2.81 7.87
N MET A 204 14.77 -1.92 8.09
CA MET A 204 14.75 -0.54 7.60
C MET A 204 16.10 -0.09 7.04
N ASP A 205 16.08 0.95 6.21
CA ASP A 205 17.31 1.59 5.73
C ASP A 205 18.00 2.41 6.83
N GLY A 206 19.29 2.62 6.65
CA GLY A 206 20.15 3.38 7.58
C GLY A 206 19.74 4.84 7.80
N ILE A 207 18.92 5.42 6.91
CA ILE A 207 18.37 6.77 7.13
C ILE A 207 17.51 6.85 8.39
N PHE A 208 16.95 5.72 8.83
CA PHE A 208 16.10 5.59 10.01
C PHE A 208 16.89 5.19 11.26
N ASP A 209 18.24 5.14 11.20
CA ASP A 209 19.11 4.76 12.31
C ASP A 209 19.30 5.90 13.30
N PHE A 210 18.28 6.12 14.11
CA PHE A 210 18.31 7.07 15.24
C PHE A 210 17.56 6.47 16.44
N ARG A 211 17.99 6.85 17.64
CA ARG A 211 17.57 6.23 18.90
C ARG A 211 16.03 6.17 19.06
N GLU A 212 15.34 7.26 18.80
CA GLU A 212 13.88 7.36 18.94
C GLU A 212 13.14 6.36 18.03
N MET A 213 13.62 6.08 16.81
CA MET A 213 13.01 5.08 15.93
C MET A 213 13.14 3.67 16.51
N HIS A 214 14.31 3.33 17.04
CA HIS A 214 14.51 2.06 17.73
C HIS A 214 13.58 1.94 18.95
N GLU A 215 13.44 3.02 19.74
CA GLU A 215 12.55 3.06 20.89
C GLU A 215 11.08 2.89 20.48
N ILE A 216 10.62 3.55 19.43
CA ILE A 216 9.26 3.39 18.89
C ILE A 216 9.02 1.93 18.47
N ILE A 217 9.94 1.32 17.74
CA ILE A 217 9.76 -0.06 17.25
C ILE A 217 9.76 -1.05 18.42
N ILE A 218 10.64 -0.88 19.40
CA ILE A 218 10.74 -1.79 20.55
C ILE A 218 9.57 -1.61 21.52
N PHE A 219 9.29 -0.37 21.94
CA PHE A 219 8.38 -0.10 23.04
C PHE A 219 6.94 0.17 22.63
N VAL A 220 6.72 0.68 21.42
CA VAL A 220 5.36 0.96 20.92
C VAL A 220 4.86 -0.18 20.02
N GLN A 221 5.72 -0.72 19.16
CA GLN A 221 5.35 -1.77 18.23
C GLN A 221 5.65 -3.19 18.74
N HIS A 222 6.39 -3.32 19.84
CA HIS A 222 6.81 -4.61 20.42
C HIS A 222 7.52 -5.53 19.41
N LYS A 223 8.36 -4.93 18.55
CA LYS A 223 9.10 -5.62 17.48
C LYS A 223 10.61 -5.34 17.64
N ILE A 224 11.41 -6.11 16.92
CA ILE A 224 12.87 -5.95 16.92
C ILE A 224 13.28 -5.16 15.68
N PRO A 225 13.85 -3.94 15.81
CA PRO A 225 14.35 -3.18 14.67
C PRO A 225 15.64 -3.80 14.12
N LEU A 226 15.69 -4.01 12.79
CA LEU A 226 16.91 -4.32 12.06
C LEU A 226 17.18 -3.15 11.09
N ILE A 227 17.84 -2.12 11.60
CA ILE A 227 18.08 -0.87 10.85
C ILE A 227 19.53 -0.84 10.40
N GLY A 228 19.75 -0.52 9.12
CA GLY A 228 21.08 -0.31 8.57
C GLY A 228 21.81 0.81 9.32
N TYR A 229 23.14 0.71 9.46
CA TYR A 229 23.92 1.72 10.16
C TYR A 229 24.11 2.98 9.33
N ASN A 230 23.74 4.14 9.90
CA ASN A 230 23.82 5.43 9.20
C ASN A 230 25.17 6.13 9.46
N LYS A 231 26.27 5.59 8.94
CA LYS A 231 27.53 6.33 8.90
C LYS A 231 28.00 6.48 7.44
N ARG A 232 27.48 7.50 6.75
CA ARG A 232 27.97 7.97 5.43
C ARG A 232 28.36 6.85 4.45
N GLY A 233 27.39 5.96 4.16
CA GLY A 233 27.59 4.89 3.18
C GLY A 233 28.18 3.60 3.74
N SER A 234 28.27 3.43 5.04
CA SER A 234 28.66 2.18 5.67
C SER A 234 27.45 1.34 6.01
N GLY A 235 27.42 0.11 5.50
CA GLY A 235 26.36 -0.87 5.79
C GLY A 235 26.37 -1.36 7.25
N ILE A 236 25.47 -2.29 7.54
CA ILE A 236 25.32 -2.92 8.86
C ILE A 236 26.62 -3.56 9.39
N GLU A 237 27.52 -3.97 8.51
CA GLU A 237 28.82 -4.55 8.81
C GLU A 237 29.70 -3.67 9.71
N LYS A 238 29.56 -2.33 9.64
CA LYS A 238 30.30 -1.42 10.52
C LYS A 238 29.74 -1.32 11.94
N ARG A 239 28.48 -1.73 12.14
CA ARG A 239 27.89 -1.81 13.48
C ARG A 239 28.53 -2.89 14.34
N ILE A 240 29.05 -3.91 13.70
CA ILE A 240 29.79 -5.02 14.30
C ILE A 240 30.99 -4.55 15.13
N ASN A 241 31.61 -3.46 14.69
CA ASN A 241 32.82 -2.90 15.32
C ASN A 241 32.53 -1.76 16.32
N LEU A 242 31.25 -1.50 16.67
CA LEU A 242 30.91 -0.52 17.68
C LEU A 242 31.22 -1.06 19.09
N PRO A 243 31.62 -0.19 20.02
CA PRO A 243 31.81 -0.58 21.43
C PRO A 243 30.52 -1.16 22.00
N LEU A 244 30.60 -2.22 22.82
CA LEU A 244 29.46 -2.82 23.52
C LEU A 244 28.71 -1.84 24.43
N THR A 245 29.31 -0.70 24.74
CA THR A 245 28.68 0.42 25.47
C THR A 245 27.79 1.29 24.61
N ASP A 246 27.80 1.11 23.27
CA ASP A 246 26.97 1.85 22.36
C ASP A 246 25.49 1.60 22.67
N TRP A 247 24.68 2.64 22.52
CA TRP A 247 23.27 2.60 22.83
C TRP A 247 22.49 1.58 21.97
N HIS A 248 22.97 1.27 20.76
CA HIS A 248 22.35 0.27 19.89
C HIS A 248 22.33 -1.12 20.55
N PHE A 249 23.46 -1.53 21.14
CA PHE A 249 23.54 -2.83 21.82
C PHE A 249 22.79 -2.87 23.14
N LYS A 250 22.58 -1.70 23.78
CA LYS A 250 21.76 -1.60 24.99
C LYS A 250 20.29 -1.73 24.70
N LEU A 251 19.81 -1.10 23.62
CA LEU A 251 18.40 -1.15 23.20
C LEU A 251 18.07 -2.46 22.48
N ASN A 252 18.97 -2.98 21.66
CA ASN A 252 18.73 -4.14 20.84
C ASN A 252 19.88 -5.15 20.92
N PRO A 253 19.85 -6.09 21.90
CA PRO A 253 20.90 -7.10 22.08
C PRO A 253 21.11 -8.02 20.86
N VAL A 254 20.14 -8.14 19.95
CA VAL A 254 20.26 -8.93 18.72
C VAL A 254 21.44 -8.50 17.87
N TYR A 255 21.81 -7.22 17.89
CA TYR A 255 23.00 -6.72 17.18
C TYR A 255 24.33 -7.31 17.64
N LYS A 256 24.36 -8.03 18.76
CA LYS A 256 25.57 -8.75 19.21
C LYS A 256 25.82 -10.03 18.40
N ASN A 257 24.79 -10.57 17.75
CA ASN A 257 24.91 -11.73 16.84
C ASN A 257 25.04 -11.27 15.39
N ASN A 258 26.26 -11.04 14.97
CA ASN A 258 26.58 -10.43 13.68
C ASN A 258 26.12 -11.26 12.46
N GLU A 259 26.33 -12.57 12.50
CA GLU A 259 25.96 -13.45 11.39
C GLU A 259 24.44 -13.49 11.18
N PHE A 260 23.71 -13.63 12.28
CA PHE A 260 22.24 -13.60 12.25
C PHE A 260 21.72 -12.28 11.70
N VAL A 261 22.25 -11.14 12.19
CA VAL A 261 21.81 -9.81 11.73
C VAL A 261 22.11 -9.58 10.26
N LEU A 262 23.28 -10.03 9.79
CA LEU A 262 23.64 -9.92 8.37
C LEU A 262 22.70 -10.76 7.48
N GLU A 263 22.36 -11.98 7.91
CA GLU A 263 21.44 -12.85 7.17
C GLU A 263 20.04 -12.25 7.10
N GLU A 264 19.49 -11.83 8.23
CA GLU A 264 18.16 -11.20 8.28
C GLU A 264 18.11 -9.89 7.49
N PHE A 265 19.18 -9.08 7.53
CA PHE A 265 19.24 -7.82 6.80
C PHE A 265 19.27 -8.00 5.27
N LYS A 266 19.72 -9.13 4.75
CA LYS A 266 19.62 -9.45 3.31
C LYS A 266 18.17 -9.45 2.81
N LYS A 267 17.21 -9.75 3.68
CA LYS A 267 15.78 -9.69 3.37
C LYS A 267 15.29 -8.29 2.99
N ARG A 268 16.09 -7.24 3.27
CA ARG A 268 15.79 -5.86 2.87
C ARG A 268 15.58 -5.71 1.37
N THR A 269 16.27 -6.49 0.54
CA THR A 269 16.08 -6.46 -0.92
C THR A 269 14.65 -6.77 -1.33
N SER A 270 13.90 -7.52 -0.51
CA SER A 270 12.47 -7.79 -0.76
C SER A 270 11.62 -6.52 -0.66
N ILE A 271 11.99 -5.58 0.23
CA ILE A 271 11.31 -4.30 0.40
C ILE A 271 11.59 -3.37 -0.77
N GLU A 272 12.85 -3.32 -1.22
CA GLU A 272 13.21 -2.59 -2.43
C GLU A 272 12.42 -3.11 -3.63
N ARG A 273 12.09 -4.41 -3.67
CA ARG A 273 11.19 -4.99 -4.67
C ARG A 273 9.75 -4.52 -4.50
N VAL A 274 9.20 -4.40 -3.29
CA VAL A 274 7.86 -3.83 -3.08
C VAL A 274 7.81 -2.40 -3.61
N ASN A 275 8.84 -1.59 -3.33
CA ASN A 275 8.96 -0.24 -3.83
C ASN A 275 9.26 -0.17 -5.34
N SER A 276 10.07 -1.10 -5.85
CA SER A 276 10.49 -1.16 -7.25
C SER A 276 9.55 -1.95 -8.14
N HIS A 277 8.63 -2.72 -7.57
CA HIS A 277 7.67 -3.46 -8.39
C HIS A 277 6.97 -2.50 -9.35
N SER A 278 6.93 -2.89 -10.59
CA SER A 278 6.32 -2.20 -11.73
C SER A 278 4.95 -1.58 -11.41
N LYS A 279 4.28 -2.07 -10.38
CA LYS A 279 2.97 -1.65 -9.89
C LYS A 279 3.01 -0.28 -9.21
N ILE A 280 3.95 -0.03 -8.28
CA ILE A 280 4.09 1.29 -7.65
C ILE A 280 4.65 2.28 -8.67
N TYR A 281 5.63 1.88 -9.48
CA TYR A 281 6.10 2.71 -10.58
C TYR A 281 4.99 3.06 -11.57
N THR A 282 4.15 2.10 -11.92
CA THR A 282 3.01 2.35 -12.81
C THR A 282 2.01 3.30 -12.18
N GLN A 283 1.71 3.16 -10.88
CA GLN A 283 0.85 4.10 -10.17
C GLN A 283 1.48 5.48 -10.05
N ILE A 284 2.79 5.59 -9.82
CA ILE A 284 3.52 6.85 -9.86
C ILE A 284 3.43 7.48 -11.25
N CYS A 285 3.57 6.69 -12.31
CA CYS A 285 3.38 7.17 -13.69
C CYS A 285 1.96 7.67 -13.93
N LEU A 286 0.93 6.98 -13.41
CA LEU A 286 -0.46 7.43 -13.49
C LEU A 286 -0.67 8.77 -12.76
N ILE A 287 -0.08 8.93 -11.57
CA ILE A 287 -0.11 10.19 -10.82
C ILE A 287 0.56 11.30 -11.63
N GLN A 288 1.75 11.06 -12.19
CA GLN A 288 2.47 12.02 -13.00
C GLN A 288 1.69 12.42 -14.27
N ASN A 289 1.05 11.45 -14.94
CA ASN A 289 0.22 11.72 -16.12
C ASN A 289 -1.00 12.57 -15.77
N LYS A 290 -1.65 12.29 -14.63
CA LYS A 290 -2.77 13.09 -14.13
C LYS A 290 -2.35 14.52 -13.82
N VAL A 291 -1.16 14.72 -13.24
CA VAL A 291 -0.60 16.06 -12.99
C VAL A 291 -0.28 16.79 -14.28
N LYS A 292 0.29 16.12 -15.30
CA LYS A 292 0.54 16.73 -16.61
C LYS A 292 -0.73 17.27 -17.24
N LYS A 293 -1.87 16.60 -17.06
CA LYS A 293 -3.18 17.03 -17.60
C LYS A 293 -3.80 18.18 -16.80
N SER A 294 -3.77 18.11 -15.47
CA SER A 294 -4.50 19.03 -14.58
C SER A 294 -3.64 20.12 -13.95
N HIS A 295 -2.31 20.04 -14.08
CA HIS A 295 -1.30 20.91 -13.47
C HIS A 295 -1.30 20.99 -11.94
N THR A 296 -2.25 20.35 -11.28
CA THR A 296 -2.34 20.25 -9.83
C THR A 296 -2.88 18.88 -9.43
N ILE A 297 -2.43 18.36 -8.30
CA ILE A 297 -2.97 17.13 -7.72
C ILE A 297 -3.14 17.32 -6.20
N LYS A 298 -4.27 16.89 -5.68
CA LYS A 298 -4.52 16.88 -4.24
C LYS A 298 -3.90 15.65 -3.60
N LYS A 299 -3.42 15.77 -2.35
CA LYS A 299 -2.92 14.65 -1.54
C LYS A 299 -3.92 13.48 -1.54
N THR A 300 -5.21 13.76 -1.29
CA THR A 300 -6.29 12.75 -1.30
C THR A 300 -6.42 12.00 -2.62
N THR A 301 -6.12 12.62 -3.75
CA THR A 301 -6.13 11.93 -5.06
C THR A 301 -4.95 10.97 -5.18
N VAL A 302 -3.78 11.35 -4.66
CA VAL A 302 -2.60 10.49 -4.62
C VAL A 302 -2.87 9.29 -3.70
N GLU A 303 -3.40 9.54 -2.51
CA GLU A 303 -3.80 8.52 -1.54
C GLU A 303 -4.79 7.53 -2.14
N ASN A 304 -5.83 8.02 -2.84
CA ASN A 304 -6.83 7.16 -3.49
C ASN A 304 -6.21 6.24 -4.55
N ILE A 305 -5.30 6.75 -5.39
CA ILE A 305 -4.64 5.93 -6.41
C ILE A 305 -3.82 4.83 -5.73
N ILE A 306 -3.09 5.15 -4.68
CA ILE A 306 -2.22 4.22 -3.96
C ILE A 306 -3.04 3.19 -3.18
N VAL A 307 -4.08 3.61 -2.45
CA VAL A 307 -4.89 2.68 -1.66
C VAL A 307 -5.59 1.66 -2.54
N PHE A 308 -6.12 2.06 -3.71
CA PHE A 308 -6.72 1.10 -4.64
C PHE A 308 -5.71 0.12 -5.24
N SER A 309 -4.47 0.56 -5.44
CA SER A 309 -3.39 -0.35 -5.85
C SER A 309 -3.13 -1.41 -4.78
N PHE A 310 -3.02 -1.01 -3.53
CA PHE A 310 -2.77 -1.93 -2.42
C PHE A 310 -3.96 -2.85 -2.14
N ILE A 311 -5.19 -2.35 -2.20
CA ILE A 311 -6.41 -3.15 -2.12
C ILE A 311 -6.44 -4.21 -3.22
N LEU A 312 -6.08 -3.85 -4.45
CA LEU A 312 -5.99 -4.80 -5.56
C LEU A 312 -5.02 -5.94 -5.25
N GLU A 313 -3.83 -5.63 -4.70
CA GLU A 313 -2.84 -6.66 -4.36
C GLU A 313 -3.30 -7.56 -3.20
N GLN A 314 -3.96 -6.98 -2.18
CA GLN A 314 -4.56 -7.76 -1.10
C GLN A 314 -5.63 -8.72 -1.63
N LEU A 315 -6.52 -8.27 -2.51
CA LEU A 315 -7.54 -9.12 -3.13
C LEU A 315 -6.93 -10.20 -4.02
N LYS A 316 -5.85 -9.91 -4.75
CA LYS A 316 -5.11 -10.91 -5.52
C LYS A 316 -4.49 -11.98 -4.63
N LEU A 317 -3.90 -11.58 -3.49
CA LEU A 317 -3.35 -12.53 -2.54
C LEU A 317 -4.44 -13.43 -1.94
N LEU A 318 -5.58 -12.85 -1.53
CA LEU A 318 -6.74 -13.62 -1.06
C LEU A 318 -7.24 -14.62 -2.13
N SER A 319 -7.32 -14.19 -3.38
CA SER A 319 -7.69 -15.06 -4.51
C SER A 319 -6.72 -16.23 -4.66
N LYS A 320 -5.43 -15.97 -4.54
CA LYS A 320 -4.38 -17.01 -4.61
C LYS A 320 -4.49 -17.99 -3.44
N MET A 321 -4.71 -17.52 -2.23
CA MET A 321 -4.85 -18.36 -1.03
C MET A 321 -6.07 -19.27 -1.13
N LYS A 322 -7.23 -18.75 -1.55
CA LYS A 322 -8.44 -19.55 -1.78
C LYS A 322 -8.18 -20.68 -2.80
N ARG A 323 -7.47 -20.39 -3.88
CA ARG A 323 -7.09 -21.40 -4.88
C ARG A 323 -6.23 -22.51 -4.28
N ILE A 324 -5.24 -22.16 -3.45
CA ILE A 324 -4.36 -23.14 -2.79
C ILE A 324 -5.16 -24.04 -1.83
N GLN A 325 -6.10 -23.45 -1.07
CA GLN A 325 -6.97 -24.24 -0.16
C GLN A 325 -7.84 -25.24 -0.92
N VAL A 326 -8.46 -24.81 -2.03
CA VAL A 326 -9.25 -25.70 -2.88
C VAL A 326 -8.40 -26.84 -3.48
N GLN A 327 -7.19 -26.54 -3.96
CA GLN A 327 -6.29 -27.56 -4.49
C GLN A 327 -5.86 -28.57 -3.43
N LYS A 328 -5.54 -28.12 -2.20
CA LYS A 328 -5.20 -29.02 -1.09
C LYS A 328 -6.38 -29.95 -0.72
N SER A 329 -7.60 -29.40 -0.66
CA SER A 329 -8.79 -30.19 -0.38
C SER A 329 -9.03 -31.26 -1.45
N LEU A 330 -8.86 -30.93 -2.73
CA LEU A 330 -9.01 -31.88 -3.84
C LEU A 330 -7.96 -33.01 -3.81
N LEU A 331 -6.73 -32.72 -3.35
CA LEU A 331 -5.69 -33.73 -3.20
C LEU A 331 -5.97 -34.69 -2.03
N LEU A 332 -6.56 -34.18 -0.95
CA LEU A 332 -6.96 -35.02 0.20
C LEU A 332 -8.12 -35.95 -0.12
N TYR A 333 -8.99 -35.62 -1.08
CA TYR A 333 -10.08 -36.49 -1.54
C TYR A 333 -9.64 -37.56 -2.56
N LYS A 334 -8.43 -37.44 -3.11
CA LYS A 334 -7.90 -38.41 -4.11
C LYS A 334 -6.98 -39.47 -3.49
N ASN A 335 -6.62 -39.32 -2.24
CA ASN A 335 -5.85 -40.30 -1.43
C ASN A 335 -6.78 -40.99 -0.42
#